data_dc1d97f90a9dec58ec3005b83f3b8ed6
#
_entry.id   dc1d97f90a9dec58ec3005b83f3b8ed6
#
_cell.length_a   1.000
_cell.length_b   1.000
_cell.length_c   1.000
_cell.angle_alpha   90.00
_cell.angle_beta   90.00
_cell.angle_gamma   90.00
#
_symmetry.space_group_name_H-M   'P 1'
#
loop_
_entity.id
_entity.type
_entity.pdbx_description
1 polymer ?
#
loop_
_entity_poly.entity_id
_entity_poly.type
_entity_poly.pdbx_seq_one_letter_code
_entity_poly.pdbx_strand_id
1 'polypeptide(L)'
;MKVKSILISQPKPELKNSPYNLIAKKWKVKIDFRPFIHVEGKTSREVRDQKIDLSKYSAIILTSRNSVDHFFRIAEEMRFPIPNALKYFCLSEAVAFYLQKYVVYRKRKIYVGGRTFDELVDVIKKYPDESYILPGSDVLSPAIEKKLDNLEIRWKKGVFYKTVISDLSDLKNVFYDVLVFFSPSGIESLFKNFPNFKQNNTMIAVFGKNTVKAAEEKGLKINIEAPRKWVSSMSRALEIFIEESRKS
;
A
#
# COMPACT_ATOMS: atom_id res chain seq x y z
N MET A 1 15.83 24.39 -14.05
CA MET A 1 15.14 23.62 -15.15
C MET A 1 13.64 23.63 -14.87
N LYS A 2 12.80 24.06 -15.80
CA LYS A 2 11.35 24.16 -15.60
C LYS A 2 10.68 22.80 -15.78
N VAL A 3 10.02 22.29 -14.72
CA VAL A 3 9.23 21.04 -14.76
C VAL A 3 8.00 21.21 -15.65
N LYS A 4 7.82 20.30 -16.63
CA LYS A 4 6.70 20.28 -17.57
C LYS A 4 5.85 19.01 -17.44
N SER A 5 6.47 17.87 -17.07
CA SER A 5 5.84 16.55 -17.02
C SER A 5 6.24 15.75 -15.78
N ILE A 6 5.25 15.12 -15.15
CA ILE A 6 5.42 14.29 -13.95
C ILE A 6 4.70 12.97 -14.15
N LEU A 7 5.36 11.86 -13.88
CA LEU A 7 4.74 10.55 -13.82
C LEU A 7 4.65 10.08 -12.37
N ILE A 8 3.44 9.73 -11.95
CA ILE A 8 3.16 9.21 -10.61
C ILE A 8 2.95 7.70 -10.71
N SER A 9 3.78 6.91 -10.00
CA SER A 9 3.78 5.45 -10.05
C SER A 9 2.60 4.79 -9.30
N GLN A 10 1.45 5.47 -9.26
CA GLN A 10 0.21 5.03 -8.60
C GLN A 10 -0.98 5.13 -9.55
N PRO A 11 -2.11 4.45 -9.24
CA PRO A 11 -3.37 4.67 -9.94
C PRO A 11 -3.83 6.12 -9.87
N LYS A 12 -4.53 6.57 -10.90
CA LYS A 12 -5.14 7.90 -10.93
C LYS A 12 -6.16 8.04 -9.79
N PRO A 13 -6.12 9.11 -9.00
CA PRO A 13 -7.12 9.37 -7.98
C PRO A 13 -8.52 9.51 -8.59
N GLU A 14 -9.52 8.90 -7.97
CA GLU A 14 -10.91 8.99 -8.41
C GLU A 14 -11.50 10.40 -8.20
N LEU A 15 -11.01 11.11 -7.19
CA LEU A 15 -11.51 12.45 -6.84
C LEU A 15 -11.09 13.49 -7.88
N LYS A 16 -12.06 14.16 -8.48
CA LYS A 16 -11.83 15.28 -9.43
C LYS A 16 -10.98 16.40 -8.82
N ASN A 17 -11.13 16.67 -7.53
CA ASN A 17 -10.38 17.69 -6.79
C ASN A 17 -9.14 17.15 -6.08
N SER A 18 -8.45 16.17 -6.66
CA SER A 18 -7.21 15.69 -6.07
C SER A 18 -6.15 16.81 -6.04
N PRO A 19 -5.27 16.86 -5.01
CA PRO A 19 -4.20 17.84 -4.94
C PRO A 19 -3.31 17.87 -6.20
N TYR A 20 -3.12 16.73 -6.86
CA TYR A 20 -2.36 16.63 -8.10
C TYR A 20 -3.04 17.35 -9.27
N ASN A 21 -4.37 17.26 -9.38
CA ASN A 21 -5.13 17.99 -10.41
C ASN A 21 -5.05 19.51 -10.20
N LEU A 22 -5.06 19.96 -8.94
CA LEU A 22 -4.87 21.37 -8.60
C LEU A 22 -3.48 21.87 -8.98
N ILE A 23 -2.43 21.09 -8.69
CA ILE A 23 -1.04 21.39 -9.08
C ILE A 23 -0.93 21.46 -10.61
N ALA A 24 -1.46 20.46 -11.33
CA ALA A 24 -1.41 20.41 -12.78
C ALA A 24 -2.03 21.68 -13.40
N LYS A 25 -3.21 22.09 -12.91
CA LYS A 25 -3.92 23.30 -13.37
C LYS A 25 -3.17 24.58 -13.01
N LYS A 26 -2.76 24.74 -11.75
CA LYS A 26 -2.09 25.94 -11.23
C LYS A 26 -0.77 26.20 -11.95
N TRP A 27 0.01 25.14 -12.14
CA TRP A 27 1.38 25.24 -12.65
C TRP A 27 1.50 24.91 -14.14
N LYS A 28 0.40 24.52 -14.82
CA LYS A 28 0.39 24.08 -16.23
C LYS A 28 1.42 22.97 -16.47
N VAL A 29 1.45 21.98 -15.57
CA VAL A 29 2.34 20.80 -15.62
C VAL A 29 1.48 19.59 -15.99
N LYS A 30 1.95 18.77 -16.92
CA LYS A 30 1.32 17.50 -17.23
C LYS A 30 1.60 16.50 -16.10
N ILE A 31 0.57 15.95 -15.48
CA ILE A 31 0.70 14.91 -14.45
C ILE A 31 -0.02 13.66 -14.93
N ASP A 32 0.75 12.63 -15.22
CA ASP A 32 0.25 11.32 -15.60
C ASP A 32 0.35 10.34 -14.44
N PHE A 33 -0.54 9.35 -14.44
CA PHE A 33 -0.60 8.28 -13.45
C PHE A 33 -0.45 6.95 -14.16
N ARG A 34 0.50 6.14 -13.74
CA ARG A 34 0.71 4.80 -14.24
C ARG A 34 1.11 3.89 -13.09
N PRO A 35 0.26 2.92 -12.68
CA PRO A 35 0.62 1.99 -11.63
C PRO A 35 1.85 1.15 -12.07
N PHE A 36 2.93 1.23 -11.33
CA PHE A 36 4.15 0.43 -11.56
C PHE A 36 4.03 -0.96 -10.95
N ILE A 37 3.11 -1.11 -10.02
CA ILE A 37 2.73 -2.37 -9.40
C ILE A 37 1.21 -2.44 -9.32
N HIS A 38 0.68 -3.66 -9.33
CA HIS A 38 -0.73 -3.94 -9.06
C HIS A 38 -0.87 -5.13 -8.13
N VAL A 39 -2.06 -5.35 -7.63
CA VAL A 39 -2.37 -6.45 -6.72
C VAL A 39 -3.18 -7.50 -7.47
N GLU A 40 -2.71 -8.74 -7.44
CA GLU A 40 -3.44 -9.89 -7.94
C GLU A 40 -3.90 -10.79 -6.80
N GLY A 41 -5.18 -11.15 -6.81
CA GLY A 41 -5.74 -12.05 -5.82
C GLY A 41 -5.26 -13.49 -6.03
N LYS A 42 -4.95 -14.20 -4.94
CA LYS A 42 -4.80 -15.65 -4.95
C LYS A 42 -6.17 -16.32 -5.11
N THR A 43 -6.20 -17.46 -5.79
CA THR A 43 -7.41 -18.28 -5.88
C THR A 43 -7.72 -18.98 -4.56
N SER A 44 -8.97 -19.39 -4.36
CA SER A 44 -9.35 -20.18 -3.20
C SER A 44 -8.58 -21.50 -3.08
N ARG A 45 -8.17 -22.11 -4.22
CA ARG A 45 -7.31 -23.29 -4.24
C ARG A 45 -5.93 -22.98 -3.66
N GLU A 46 -5.25 -21.92 -4.16
CA GLU A 46 -3.94 -21.50 -3.66
C GLU A 46 -3.97 -21.14 -2.17
N VAL A 47 -5.09 -20.63 -1.66
CA VAL A 47 -5.24 -20.35 -0.23
C VAL A 47 -5.45 -21.65 0.57
N ARG A 48 -6.21 -22.63 0.07
CA ARG A 48 -6.33 -23.97 0.69
C ARG A 48 -5.01 -24.72 0.73
N ASP A 49 -4.20 -24.61 -0.34
CA ASP A 49 -2.87 -25.24 -0.42
C ASP A 49 -1.93 -24.77 0.70
N GLN A 50 -2.17 -23.56 1.27
CA GLN A 50 -1.49 -23.06 2.47
C GLN A 50 -2.00 -23.69 3.77
N LYS A 51 -2.88 -24.70 3.70
CA LYS A 51 -3.55 -25.36 4.85
C LYS A 51 -4.35 -24.34 5.67
N ILE A 52 -5.03 -23.41 5.00
CA ILE A 52 -5.93 -22.42 5.61
C ILE A 52 -7.36 -22.94 5.49
N ASP A 53 -7.96 -23.13 6.67
CA ASP A 53 -9.38 -23.42 6.84
C ASP A 53 -9.99 -22.26 7.63
N LEU A 54 -10.80 -21.44 6.99
CA LEU A 54 -11.36 -20.22 7.58
C LEU A 54 -12.25 -20.51 8.80
N SER A 55 -12.82 -21.71 8.91
CA SER A 55 -13.69 -22.09 10.04
C SER A 55 -12.92 -22.21 11.36
N LYS A 56 -11.59 -22.34 11.32
CA LYS A 56 -10.74 -22.48 12.50
C LYS A 56 -10.38 -21.15 13.17
N TYR A 57 -10.80 -20.03 12.57
CA TYR A 57 -10.45 -18.71 13.07
C TYR A 57 -11.68 -17.97 13.58
N SER A 58 -11.54 -17.40 14.76
CA SER A 58 -12.58 -16.59 15.42
C SER A 58 -12.34 -15.10 15.23
N ALA A 59 -11.15 -14.72 14.75
CA ALA A 59 -10.73 -13.34 14.58
C ALA A 59 -9.90 -13.11 13.30
N ILE A 60 -10.09 -11.95 12.66
CA ILE A 60 -9.37 -11.53 11.45
C ILE A 60 -8.58 -10.27 11.73
N ILE A 61 -7.29 -10.26 11.39
CA ILE A 61 -6.44 -9.06 11.46
C ILE A 61 -6.42 -8.39 10.08
N LEU A 62 -6.97 -7.19 9.96
CA LEU A 62 -7.11 -6.44 8.73
C LEU A 62 -6.18 -5.22 8.73
N THR A 63 -5.16 -5.22 7.89
CA THR A 63 -4.13 -4.17 7.85
C THR A 63 -4.31 -3.16 6.73
N SER A 64 -5.19 -3.44 5.76
CA SER A 64 -5.42 -2.59 4.58
C SER A 64 -6.77 -2.85 3.93
N ARG A 65 -7.17 -1.99 2.99
CA ARG A 65 -8.35 -2.24 2.15
C ARG A 65 -8.21 -3.51 1.33
N ASN A 66 -7.01 -3.79 0.79
CA ASN A 66 -6.74 -5.02 0.06
C ASN A 66 -6.93 -6.26 0.94
N SER A 67 -6.52 -6.23 2.21
CA SER A 67 -6.76 -7.35 3.12
C SER A 67 -8.24 -7.58 3.38
N VAL A 68 -9.05 -6.52 3.43
CA VAL A 68 -10.51 -6.61 3.53
C VAL A 68 -11.09 -7.25 2.26
N ASP A 69 -10.85 -6.63 1.09
CA ASP A 69 -11.44 -7.10 -0.17
C ASP A 69 -11.07 -8.56 -0.46
N HIS A 70 -9.80 -8.93 -0.30
CA HIS A 70 -9.35 -10.29 -0.59
C HIS A 70 -9.80 -11.32 0.44
N PHE A 71 -9.99 -10.94 1.71
CA PHE A 71 -10.58 -11.83 2.69
C PHE A 71 -12.03 -12.21 2.30
N PHE A 72 -12.87 -11.22 2.02
CA PHE A 72 -14.27 -11.47 1.68
C PHE A 72 -14.43 -12.19 0.34
N ARG A 73 -13.61 -11.84 -0.66
CA ARG A 73 -13.56 -12.56 -1.94
C ARG A 73 -13.24 -14.06 -1.74
N ILE A 74 -12.20 -14.37 -0.95
CA ILE A 74 -11.81 -15.75 -0.68
C ILE A 74 -12.88 -16.47 0.14
N ALA A 75 -13.49 -15.81 1.12
CA ALA A 75 -14.59 -16.39 1.90
C ALA A 75 -15.77 -16.76 0.99
N GLU A 76 -16.13 -15.91 0.04
CA GLU A 76 -17.17 -16.17 -0.97
C GLU A 76 -16.78 -17.33 -1.89
N GLU A 77 -15.58 -17.32 -2.47
CA GLU A 77 -15.07 -18.40 -3.33
C GLU A 77 -15.01 -19.77 -2.60
N MET A 78 -14.71 -19.76 -1.31
CA MET A 78 -14.71 -20.96 -0.46
C MET A 78 -16.10 -21.35 0.02
N ARG A 79 -17.12 -20.56 -0.27
CA ARG A 79 -18.48 -20.70 0.27
C ARG A 79 -18.50 -20.75 1.81
N PHE A 80 -17.62 -19.95 2.43
CA PHE A 80 -17.53 -19.84 3.87
C PHE A 80 -18.55 -18.82 4.39
N PRO A 81 -19.58 -19.25 5.11
CA PRO A 81 -20.55 -18.34 5.70
C PRO A 81 -19.87 -17.56 6.83
N ILE A 82 -19.85 -16.24 6.71
CA ILE A 82 -19.23 -15.39 7.73
C ILE A 82 -19.99 -15.50 9.05
N PRO A 83 -19.37 -16.08 10.12
CA PRO A 83 -20.08 -16.27 11.38
C PRO A 83 -20.42 -14.93 12.04
N ASN A 84 -21.62 -14.89 12.67
CA ASN A 84 -22.00 -13.70 13.43
C ASN A 84 -21.07 -13.39 14.60
N ALA A 85 -20.32 -14.36 15.10
CA ALA A 85 -19.38 -14.20 16.21
C ALA A 85 -18.00 -13.72 15.76
N LEU A 86 -17.70 -13.72 14.45
CA LEU A 86 -16.38 -13.35 13.92
C LEU A 86 -16.00 -11.94 14.31
N LYS A 87 -14.77 -11.78 14.83
CA LYS A 87 -14.22 -10.51 15.26
C LYS A 87 -13.24 -9.96 14.23
N TYR A 88 -13.17 -8.64 14.08
CA TYR A 88 -12.30 -7.96 13.13
C TYR A 88 -11.39 -6.99 13.88
N PHE A 89 -10.09 -7.17 13.71
CA PHE A 89 -9.05 -6.33 14.28
C PHE A 89 -8.44 -5.48 13.17
N CYS A 90 -8.86 -4.23 13.10
CA CYS A 90 -8.49 -3.30 12.03
C CYS A 90 -7.30 -2.45 12.44
N LEU A 91 -6.31 -2.32 11.57
CA LEU A 91 -5.13 -1.50 11.83
C LEU A 91 -5.50 -0.04 12.14
N SER A 92 -6.50 0.51 11.45
CA SER A 92 -6.90 1.92 11.58
C SER A 92 -8.40 2.11 11.37
N GLU A 93 -8.91 3.27 11.79
CA GLU A 93 -10.28 3.71 11.52
C GLU A 93 -10.63 3.67 10.02
N ALA A 94 -9.68 4.03 9.15
CA ALA A 94 -9.90 3.98 7.69
C ALA A 94 -10.16 2.55 7.19
N VAL A 95 -9.50 1.54 7.77
CA VAL A 95 -9.74 0.13 7.46
C VAL A 95 -11.08 -0.33 8.04
N ALA A 96 -11.39 0.06 9.28
CA ALA A 96 -12.66 -0.28 9.92
C ALA A 96 -13.85 0.35 9.20
N PHE A 97 -13.71 1.58 8.72
CA PHE A 97 -14.71 2.23 7.89
C PHE A 97 -14.91 1.50 6.56
N TYR A 98 -13.82 1.12 5.90
CA TYR A 98 -13.89 0.38 4.64
C TYR A 98 -14.52 -1.02 4.80
N LEU A 99 -14.29 -1.68 5.94
CA LEU A 99 -14.89 -2.97 6.27
C LEU A 99 -16.43 -2.94 6.25
N GLN A 100 -17.05 -1.78 6.47
CA GLN A 100 -18.51 -1.62 6.43
C GLN A 100 -19.13 -1.88 5.04
N LYS A 101 -18.31 -1.95 4.00
CA LYS A 101 -18.73 -2.43 2.67
C LYS A 101 -19.24 -3.88 2.71
N TYR A 102 -18.73 -4.66 3.66
CA TYR A 102 -18.99 -6.12 3.76
C TYR A 102 -19.78 -6.52 4.99
N VAL A 103 -19.66 -5.77 6.09
CA VAL A 103 -20.30 -6.10 7.36
C VAL A 103 -20.92 -4.88 8.01
N VAL A 104 -22.03 -5.09 8.72
CA VAL A 104 -22.64 -4.04 9.54
C VAL A 104 -21.73 -3.72 10.72
N TYR A 105 -21.45 -2.43 10.95
CA TYR A 105 -20.62 -2.00 12.08
C TYR A 105 -21.26 -2.38 13.41
N ARG A 106 -20.51 -3.09 14.24
CA ARG A 106 -20.90 -3.46 15.61
C ARG A 106 -19.70 -3.32 16.54
N LYS A 107 -19.77 -2.42 17.53
CA LYS A 107 -18.68 -2.15 18.51
C LYS A 107 -18.09 -3.42 19.17
N ARG A 108 -18.90 -4.46 19.35
CA ARG A 108 -18.48 -5.73 19.97
C ARG A 108 -17.71 -6.66 19.02
N LYS A 109 -17.56 -6.29 17.77
CA LYS A 109 -16.94 -7.15 16.72
C LYS A 109 -15.82 -6.48 15.98
N ILE A 110 -15.78 -5.15 15.94
CA ILE A 110 -14.79 -4.38 15.20
C ILE A 110 -13.94 -3.62 16.21
N TYR A 111 -12.69 -3.99 16.26
CA TYR A 111 -11.66 -3.43 17.13
C TYR A 111 -10.65 -2.67 16.29
N VAL A 112 -10.27 -1.50 16.72
CA VAL A 112 -9.38 -0.62 15.97
C VAL A 112 -8.11 -0.38 16.76
N GLY A 113 -6.96 -0.53 16.13
CA GLY A 113 -5.65 -0.20 16.71
C GLY A 113 -5.49 1.31 16.84
N GLY A 114 -5.13 1.95 15.76
CA GLY A 114 -4.84 3.37 15.74
C GLY A 114 -4.14 3.76 14.44
N ARG A 115 -2.87 4.13 14.52
CA ARG A 115 -2.05 4.50 13.36
C ARG A 115 -0.93 3.50 13.07
N THR A 116 -0.54 2.73 14.07
CA THR A 116 0.59 1.80 14.01
C THR A 116 0.16 0.38 14.30
N PHE A 117 0.97 -0.59 13.89
CA PHE A 117 0.70 -1.98 14.20
C PHE A 117 0.89 -2.28 15.70
N ASP A 118 1.73 -1.52 16.40
CA ASP A 118 1.92 -1.66 17.85
C ASP A 118 0.64 -1.34 18.63
N GLU A 119 -0.07 -0.30 18.25
CA GLU A 119 -1.36 0.05 18.85
C GLU A 119 -2.41 -1.06 18.59
N LEU A 120 -2.36 -1.73 17.44
CA LEU A 120 -3.22 -2.88 17.17
C LEU A 120 -2.83 -4.10 18.00
N VAL A 121 -1.54 -4.33 18.21
CA VAL A 121 -1.01 -5.38 19.11
C VAL A 121 -1.55 -5.20 20.52
N ASP A 122 -1.60 -3.97 21.05
CA ASP A 122 -2.14 -3.69 22.40
C ASP A 122 -3.65 -3.96 22.50
N VAL A 123 -4.36 -3.90 21.38
CA VAL A 123 -5.76 -4.31 21.32
C VAL A 123 -5.88 -5.84 21.26
N ILE A 124 -5.07 -6.51 20.44
CA ILE A 124 -5.06 -7.97 20.28
C ILE A 124 -4.74 -8.67 21.61
N LYS A 125 -3.79 -8.16 22.40
CA LYS A 125 -3.43 -8.68 23.75
C LYS A 125 -4.62 -8.85 24.69
N LYS A 126 -5.69 -8.09 24.50
CA LYS A 126 -6.89 -8.16 25.33
C LYS A 126 -7.81 -9.34 24.98
N TYR A 127 -7.48 -10.08 23.92
CA TYR A 127 -8.26 -11.18 23.39
C TYR A 127 -7.38 -12.40 23.09
N PRO A 128 -6.66 -12.96 24.09
CA PRO A 128 -5.66 -14.02 23.87
C PRO A 128 -6.28 -15.36 23.46
N ASP A 129 -7.56 -15.58 23.77
CA ASP A 129 -8.26 -16.85 23.51
C ASP A 129 -8.71 -16.97 22.04
N GLU A 130 -8.68 -15.89 21.26
CA GLU A 130 -9.08 -15.91 19.86
C GLU A 130 -8.04 -16.64 18.97
N SER A 131 -8.54 -17.22 17.89
CA SER A 131 -7.69 -17.76 16.83
C SER A 131 -7.70 -16.81 15.65
N TYR A 132 -6.52 -16.25 15.32
CA TYR A 132 -6.38 -15.18 14.36
C TYR A 132 -5.92 -15.66 12.99
N ILE A 133 -6.53 -15.15 11.92
CA ILE A 133 -5.97 -15.16 10.57
C ILE A 133 -5.58 -13.72 10.17
N LEU A 134 -4.40 -13.57 9.57
CA LEU A 134 -3.96 -12.32 8.97
C LEU A 134 -3.90 -12.49 7.45
N PRO A 135 -4.97 -12.10 6.72
CA PRO A 135 -4.95 -12.08 5.26
C PRO A 135 -4.07 -10.94 4.77
N GLY A 136 -3.00 -11.30 4.07
CA GLY A 136 -2.00 -10.35 3.62
C GLY A 136 -1.49 -10.66 2.22
N SER A 137 -0.49 -9.86 1.80
CA SER A 137 0.27 -10.13 0.59
C SER A 137 1.38 -11.15 0.86
N ASP A 138 1.96 -11.64 -0.23
CA ASP A 138 3.20 -12.43 -0.20
C ASP A 138 4.36 -11.68 0.48
N VAL A 139 4.38 -10.35 0.36
CA VAL A 139 5.37 -9.47 0.99
C VAL A 139 4.81 -8.88 2.28
N LEU A 140 4.83 -9.63 3.37
CA LEU A 140 4.54 -9.13 4.71
C LEU A 140 5.84 -8.69 5.40
N SER A 141 5.79 -7.58 6.13
CA SER A 141 6.94 -7.13 6.93
C SER A 141 7.29 -8.16 8.02
N PRO A 142 8.54 -8.65 8.08
CA PRO A 142 8.97 -9.57 9.16
C PRO A 142 8.74 -8.99 10.56
N ALA A 143 8.73 -7.67 10.69
CA ALA A 143 8.46 -7.01 11.96
C ALA A 143 7.02 -7.25 12.47
N ILE A 144 6.05 -7.39 11.56
CA ILE A 144 4.66 -7.73 11.93
C ILE A 144 4.57 -9.16 12.45
N GLU A 145 5.19 -10.11 11.73
CA GLU A 145 5.22 -11.53 12.12
C GLU A 145 5.84 -11.66 13.52
N LYS A 146 7.04 -11.10 13.72
CA LYS A 146 7.72 -11.12 15.02
C LYS A 146 6.88 -10.54 16.16
N LYS A 147 6.11 -9.47 15.91
CA LYS A 147 5.24 -8.89 16.93
C LYS A 147 4.09 -9.80 17.31
N LEU A 148 3.50 -10.51 16.36
CA LEU A 148 2.43 -11.47 16.62
C LEU A 148 2.95 -12.74 17.29
N ASP A 149 4.12 -13.24 16.89
CA ASP A 149 4.78 -14.41 17.52
C ASP A 149 5.06 -14.16 19.01
N ASN A 150 5.41 -12.92 19.38
CA ASN A 150 5.68 -12.54 20.76
C ASN A 150 4.42 -12.45 21.66
N LEU A 151 3.20 -12.62 21.09
CA LEU A 151 1.95 -12.48 21.84
C LEU A 151 1.43 -13.78 22.46
N GLU A 152 2.07 -14.92 22.18
CA GLU A 152 1.60 -16.26 22.64
C GLU A 152 0.14 -16.56 22.25
N ILE A 153 -0.34 -15.95 21.14
CA ILE A 153 -1.67 -16.18 20.60
C ILE A 153 -1.66 -17.22 19.47
N ARG A 154 -2.80 -17.82 19.19
CA ARG A 154 -2.97 -18.67 18.01
C ARG A 154 -3.20 -17.79 16.80
N TRP A 155 -2.21 -17.68 15.91
CA TRP A 155 -2.37 -16.91 14.68
C TRP A 155 -1.74 -17.60 13.48
N LYS A 156 -2.20 -17.23 12.28
CA LYS A 156 -1.62 -17.67 11.01
C LYS A 156 -1.67 -16.55 9.99
N LYS A 157 -0.57 -16.40 9.24
CA LYS A 157 -0.54 -15.61 8.02
C LYS A 157 -1.21 -16.38 6.89
N GLY A 158 -2.07 -15.70 6.13
CA GLY A 158 -2.60 -16.20 4.88
C GLY A 158 -2.19 -15.27 3.73
N VAL A 159 -1.54 -15.82 2.69
CA VAL A 159 -1.26 -15.07 1.46
C VAL A 159 -2.50 -15.10 0.59
N PHE A 160 -3.28 -14.03 0.60
CA PHE A 160 -4.55 -13.92 -0.12
C PHE A 160 -4.42 -13.12 -1.42
N TYR A 161 -3.32 -12.40 -1.58
CA TYR A 161 -2.97 -11.64 -2.78
C TYR A 161 -1.46 -11.50 -2.90
N LYS A 162 -1.00 -11.11 -4.07
CA LYS A 162 0.42 -10.80 -4.33
C LYS A 162 0.56 -9.43 -4.97
N THR A 163 1.71 -8.80 -4.74
CA THR A 163 2.09 -7.58 -5.43
C THR A 163 2.84 -7.97 -6.71
N VAL A 164 2.34 -7.56 -7.85
CA VAL A 164 2.88 -7.88 -9.17
C VAL A 164 3.39 -6.62 -9.84
N ILE A 165 4.53 -6.75 -10.50
CA ILE A 165 5.11 -5.70 -11.32
C ILE A 165 4.25 -5.54 -12.57
N SER A 166 3.82 -4.31 -12.86
CA SER A 166 3.07 -3.99 -14.06
C SER A 166 3.98 -3.97 -15.28
N ASP A 167 3.47 -4.37 -16.42
CA ASP A 167 4.12 -4.12 -17.70
C ASP A 167 4.09 -2.61 -18.00
N LEU A 168 5.25 -2.03 -18.22
CA LEU A 168 5.44 -0.61 -18.52
C LEU A 168 6.05 -0.40 -19.92
N SER A 169 5.90 -1.36 -20.82
CA SER A 169 6.43 -1.29 -22.19
C SER A 169 5.94 -0.06 -22.96
N ASP A 170 4.74 0.43 -22.62
CA ASP A 170 4.14 1.67 -23.12
C ASP A 170 4.97 2.93 -22.79
N LEU A 171 5.83 2.88 -21.77
CA LEU A 171 6.67 4.00 -21.33
C LEU A 171 8.10 3.96 -21.91
N LYS A 172 8.44 2.97 -22.73
CA LYS A 172 9.82 2.75 -23.22
C LYS A 172 10.45 3.99 -23.89
N ASN A 173 9.65 4.77 -24.60
CA ASN A 173 10.10 5.93 -25.36
C ASN A 173 9.49 7.25 -24.83
N VAL A 174 9.00 7.25 -23.58
CA VAL A 174 8.35 8.40 -22.97
C VAL A 174 9.27 8.99 -21.92
N PHE A 175 9.51 10.30 -22.03
CA PHE A 175 10.31 11.04 -21.06
C PHE A 175 9.42 11.85 -20.13
N TYR A 176 9.77 11.81 -18.84
CA TYR A 176 9.18 12.66 -17.81
C TYR A 176 10.28 13.43 -17.06
N ASP A 177 10.00 14.68 -16.76
CA ASP A 177 10.94 15.51 -15.96
C ASP A 177 11.05 15.00 -14.53
N VAL A 178 9.95 14.45 -13.98
CA VAL A 178 9.90 13.89 -12.61
C VAL A 178 9.23 12.52 -12.61
N LEU A 179 9.87 11.53 -11.98
CA LEU A 179 9.27 10.25 -11.63
C LEU A 179 9.00 10.19 -10.12
N VAL A 180 7.79 9.80 -9.72
CA VAL A 180 7.35 9.78 -8.32
C VAL A 180 7.08 8.36 -7.86
N PHE A 181 7.77 7.94 -6.78
CA PHE A 181 7.66 6.60 -6.20
C PHE A 181 7.16 6.63 -4.76
N PHE A 182 6.31 5.67 -4.41
CA PHE A 182 5.70 5.55 -3.08
C PHE A 182 6.05 4.24 -2.36
N SER A 183 6.80 3.36 -3.02
CA SER A 183 7.20 2.07 -2.43
C SER A 183 8.49 1.54 -3.04
N PRO A 184 9.24 0.71 -2.30
CA PRO A 184 10.38 -0.04 -2.84
C PRO A 184 10.03 -0.86 -4.09
N SER A 185 8.86 -1.51 -4.10
CA SER A 185 8.40 -2.30 -5.24
C SER A 185 8.18 -1.46 -6.51
N GLY A 186 7.83 -0.17 -6.37
CA GLY A 186 7.75 0.75 -7.50
C GLY A 186 9.13 1.01 -8.12
N ILE A 187 10.16 1.18 -7.30
CA ILE A 187 11.56 1.30 -7.76
C ILE A 187 12.00 -0.01 -8.44
N GLU A 188 11.71 -1.16 -7.83
CA GLU A 188 12.03 -2.46 -8.43
C GLU A 188 11.36 -2.64 -9.80
N SER A 189 10.10 -2.22 -9.91
CA SER A 189 9.35 -2.25 -11.17
C SER A 189 10.01 -1.42 -12.27
N LEU A 190 10.53 -0.24 -11.95
CA LEU A 190 11.26 0.58 -12.91
C LEU A 190 12.43 -0.22 -13.52
N PHE A 191 13.28 -0.81 -12.67
CA PHE A 191 14.48 -1.51 -13.15
C PHE A 191 14.18 -2.88 -13.77
N LYS A 192 13.08 -3.55 -13.40
CA LYS A 192 12.64 -4.78 -14.08
C LYS A 192 12.13 -4.50 -15.50
N ASN A 193 11.37 -3.41 -15.68
CA ASN A 193 10.88 -3.03 -16.99
C ASN A 193 11.96 -2.37 -17.85
N PHE A 194 12.87 -1.62 -17.21
CA PHE A 194 13.94 -0.87 -17.89
C PHE A 194 15.30 -1.17 -17.23
N PRO A 195 15.93 -2.35 -17.51
CA PRO A 195 17.17 -2.76 -16.85
C PRO A 195 18.34 -1.77 -17.06
N ASN A 196 18.33 -1.06 -18.21
CA ASN A 196 19.34 -0.07 -18.57
C ASN A 196 18.92 1.37 -18.25
N PHE A 197 17.92 1.56 -17.38
CA PHE A 197 17.47 2.90 -17.01
C PHE A 197 18.61 3.74 -16.47
N LYS A 198 18.80 4.92 -17.06
CA LYS A 198 19.72 5.95 -16.59
C LYS A 198 18.92 7.20 -16.26
N GLN A 199 19.09 7.69 -15.06
CA GLN A 199 18.32 8.85 -14.57
C GLN A 199 18.53 10.10 -15.42
N ASN A 200 19.77 10.34 -15.91
CA ASN A 200 20.13 11.54 -16.70
C ASN A 200 19.57 12.82 -16.06
N ASN A 201 18.69 13.54 -16.80
CA ASN A 201 18.04 14.78 -16.34
C ASN A 201 16.69 14.53 -15.63
N THR A 202 16.22 13.29 -15.51
CA THR A 202 14.98 12.96 -14.81
C THR A 202 15.18 13.13 -13.31
N MET A 203 14.29 13.84 -12.67
CA MET A 203 14.28 14.02 -11.22
C MET A 203 13.48 12.91 -10.55
N ILE A 204 14.00 12.40 -9.45
CA ILE A 204 13.37 11.32 -8.67
C ILE A 204 12.74 11.91 -7.41
N ALA A 205 11.45 11.66 -7.26
CA ALA A 205 10.68 11.98 -6.06
C ALA A 205 10.28 10.70 -5.33
N VAL A 206 10.52 10.63 -4.02
CA VAL A 206 10.24 9.42 -3.23
C VAL A 206 9.45 9.75 -1.96
N PHE A 207 8.53 8.86 -1.62
CA PHE A 207 7.73 8.95 -0.40
C PHE A 207 8.07 7.82 0.58
N GLY A 208 8.55 8.21 1.77
CA GLY A 208 8.83 7.30 2.87
C GLY A 208 10.24 6.71 2.86
N LYS A 209 10.79 6.51 4.07
CA LYS A 209 12.19 6.08 4.30
C LYS A 209 12.59 4.80 3.58
N ASN A 210 11.69 3.82 3.50
CA ASN A 210 11.99 2.55 2.82
C ASN A 210 12.13 2.75 1.30
N THR A 211 11.37 3.69 0.71
CA THR A 211 11.47 4.03 -0.71
C THR A 211 12.76 4.81 -1.00
N VAL A 212 13.16 5.71 -0.08
CA VAL A 212 14.46 6.39 -0.11
C VAL A 212 15.58 5.37 -0.20
N LYS A 213 15.64 4.45 0.78
CA LYS A 213 16.66 3.40 0.82
C LYS A 213 16.71 2.57 -0.47
N ALA A 214 15.57 2.13 -0.97
CA ALA A 214 15.50 1.35 -2.20
C ALA A 214 15.97 2.13 -3.44
N ALA A 215 15.72 3.45 -3.50
CA ALA A 215 16.19 4.30 -4.59
C ALA A 215 17.72 4.48 -4.52
N GLU A 216 18.28 4.72 -3.34
CA GLU A 216 19.72 4.85 -3.11
C GLU A 216 20.47 3.54 -3.43
N GLU A 217 19.94 2.39 -3.02
CA GLU A 217 20.49 1.06 -3.34
C GLU A 217 20.55 0.78 -4.86
N LYS A 218 19.67 1.44 -5.64
CA LYS A 218 19.68 1.39 -7.11
C LYS A 218 20.51 2.52 -7.75
N GLY A 219 21.23 3.32 -6.96
CA GLY A 219 22.07 4.40 -7.44
C GLY A 219 21.29 5.61 -7.95
N LEU A 220 20.02 5.78 -7.59
CA LEU A 220 19.21 6.94 -7.98
C LEU A 220 19.53 8.13 -7.08
N LYS A 221 19.72 9.30 -7.70
CA LYS A 221 19.82 10.57 -7.00
C LYS A 221 18.42 11.08 -6.67
N ILE A 222 18.08 11.17 -5.39
CA ILE A 222 16.79 11.68 -4.93
C ILE A 222 16.81 13.21 -4.97
N ASN A 223 15.84 13.80 -5.64
CA ASN A 223 15.68 15.25 -5.79
C ASN A 223 14.56 15.80 -4.89
N ILE A 224 13.54 14.97 -4.64
CA ILE A 224 12.36 15.36 -3.86
C ILE A 224 12.06 14.22 -2.88
N GLU A 225 12.05 14.54 -1.59
CA GLU A 225 11.69 13.57 -0.53
C GLU A 225 10.49 14.06 0.26
N ALA A 226 9.58 13.12 0.58
CA ALA A 226 8.47 13.30 1.52
C ALA A 226 8.23 11.97 2.27
N PRO A 227 7.67 12.00 3.51
CA PRO A 227 7.44 13.20 4.31
C PRO A 227 8.75 13.77 4.88
N ARG A 228 8.80 15.08 5.03
CA ARG A 228 9.86 15.78 5.74
C ARG A 228 9.27 16.85 6.66
N LYS A 229 10.08 17.47 7.50
CA LYS A 229 9.62 18.55 8.40
C LYS A 229 8.83 19.58 7.61
N TRP A 230 7.59 19.88 8.04
CA TRP A 230 6.64 20.79 7.41
C TRP A 230 6.07 20.38 6.03
N VAL A 231 6.43 19.20 5.52
CA VAL A 231 5.96 18.68 4.21
C VAL A 231 5.51 17.23 4.39
N SER A 232 4.27 17.01 4.77
CA SER A 232 3.72 15.69 5.12
C SER A 232 3.24 14.88 3.91
N SER A 233 3.07 15.50 2.73
CA SER A 233 2.54 14.83 1.53
C SER A 233 3.44 15.04 0.31
N MET A 234 3.42 14.07 -0.60
CA MET A 234 4.15 14.17 -1.87
C MET A 234 3.61 15.29 -2.75
N SER A 235 2.31 15.51 -2.78
CA SER A 235 1.71 16.62 -3.55
C SER A 235 2.26 17.97 -3.10
N ARG A 236 2.40 18.19 -1.78
CA ARG A 236 2.98 19.43 -1.28
C ARG A 236 4.49 19.55 -1.60
N ALA A 237 5.23 18.44 -1.52
CA ALA A 237 6.65 18.42 -1.90
C ALA A 237 6.85 18.77 -3.37
N LEU A 238 6.03 18.21 -4.25
CA LEU A 238 6.05 18.52 -5.69
C LEU A 238 5.70 19.98 -5.97
N GLU A 239 4.69 20.52 -5.29
CA GLU A 239 4.28 21.92 -5.46
C GLU A 239 5.42 22.89 -5.11
N ILE A 240 6.08 22.67 -3.96
CA ILE A 240 7.23 23.48 -3.54
C ILE A 240 8.36 23.38 -4.56
N PHE A 241 8.69 22.18 -5.00
CA PHE A 241 9.75 21.96 -5.97
C PHE A 241 9.48 22.64 -7.31
N ILE A 242 8.25 22.57 -7.81
CA ILE A 242 7.85 23.26 -9.05
C ILE A 242 7.98 24.78 -8.89
N GLU A 243 7.56 25.31 -7.74
CA GLU A 243 7.66 26.74 -7.45
C GLU A 243 9.12 27.21 -7.44
N GLU A 244 9.99 26.48 -6.74
CA GLU A 244 11.43 26.79 -6.67
C GLU A 244 12.10 26.69 -8.05
N SER A 245 11.76 25.68 -8.85
CA SER A 245 12.29 25.48 -10.20
C SER A 245 11.93 26.60 -11.21
N ARG A 246 10.98 27.46 -10.84
CA ARG A 246 10.55 28.61 -11.68
C ARG A 246 11.15 29.93 -11.25
N LYS A 247 11.69 29.98 -10.02
CA LYS A 247 12.37 31.16 -9.50
C LYS A 247 13.86 31.20 -9.88
N SER A 248 14.39 30.02 -10.22
CA SER A 248 15.77 29.82 -10.76
C SER A 248 15.75 29.90 -12.29
#